data_1475e9e59db71da66512d3d873ff117e
#
_entry.id   1475e9e59db71da66512d3d873ff117e
#
_cell.length_a   1.000
_cell.length_b   1.000
_cell.length_c   1.000
_cell.angle_alpha   90.00
_cell.angle_beta   90.00
_cell.angle_gamma   90.00
#
_symmetry.space_group_name_H-M   'P 1'
#
loop_
_entity.id
_entity.type
_entity.pdbx_description
1 polymer ?
#
loop_
_entity_poly.entity_id
_entity_poly.type
_entity_poly.pdbx_seq_one_letter_code
_entity_poly.pdbx_strand_id
1 'polypeptide(L)'
;VGSEMCIRDRTMPFFAERRVIEIRDSGFAKNACPELADYIPDIPESTCLILTESEVDRRGRVYKAVKKSGRVVEFKRQDERTLARWVLGTLKKEGKSITEETMHVFLGRTGADMENIDRELEKLLCYTIGKDLITTEDVEAVCTEQTENRIFDMIQAITEQDQRRALDLYA
;
A
#
# COMPACT_ATOMS: atom_id res chain seq x y z
N VAL A 1 -5.85 22.71 17.79
CA VAL A 1 -5.56 22.04 16.51
C VAL A 1 -6.41 22.60 15.38
N GLY A 2 -7.70 22.92 15.60
CA GLY A 2 -8.58 23.43 14.53
C GLY A 2 -8.24 24.85 14.06
N SER A 3 -7.90 25.79 14.96
CA SER A 3 -7.68 27.19 14.60
C SER A 3 -6.38 27.45 13.83
N GLU A 4 -5.30 26.72 14.15
CA GLU A 4 -4.01 26.87 13.48
C GLU A 4 -4.03 26.33 12.05
N MET A 5 -4.81 25.29 11.79
CA MET A 5 -4.99 24.72 10.45
C MET A 5 -5.72 25.71 9.55
N CYS A 6 -6.78 26.34 10.01
CA CYS A 6 -7.54 27.36 9.28
C CYS A 6 -6.70 28.62 8.91
N ILE A 7 -5.73 28.99 9.74
CA ILE A 7 -4.84 30.14 9.46
C ILE A 7 -3.84 29.79 8.35
N ARG A 8 -3.27 28.58 8.37
CA ARG A 8 -2.35 28.13 7.32
C ARG A 8 -3.01 28.00 5.95
N ASP A 9 -4.23 27.53 5.91
CA ASP A 9 -4.94 27.25 4.66
C ASP A 9 -5.40 28.51 3.93
N ARG A 10 -5.65 29.60 4.65
CA ARG A 10 -6.13 30.90 4.09
C ARG A 10 -5.01 31.83 3.66
N THR A 11 -3.74 31.51 3.95
CA THR A 11 -2.63 32.33 3.45
C THR A 11 -2.37 32.02 1.98
N MET A 12 -2.17 33.08 1.18
CA MET A 12 -1.82 32.92 -0.24
C MET A 12 -0.54 32.09 -0.41
N PRO A 13 -0.48 31.22 -1.43
CA PRO A 13 0.77 30.52 -1.75
C PRO A 13 1.89 31.52 -2.07
N PHE A 14 3.06 31.33 -1.47
CA PHE A 14 4.21 32.20 -1.73
C PHE A 14 5.00 31.60 -2.91
N PHE A 15 5.03 32.29 -4.05
CA PHE A 15 5.67 31.83 -5.31
C PHE A 15 5.09 30.56 -5.96
N ALA A 16 3.88 30.14 -5.64
CA ALA A 16 3.23 28.99 -6.27
C ALA A 16 1.76 29.31 -6.60
N GLU A 17 1.22 28.64 -7.62
CA GLU A 17 -0.20 28.81 -8.00
C GLU A 17 -1.15 28.14 -6.99
N ARG A 18 -0.68 27.06 -6.36
CA ARG A 18 -1.46 26.25 -5.41
C ARG A 18 -0.65 25.83 -4.21
N ARG A 19 -1.30 25.74 -3.08
CA ARG A 19 -0.79 25.12 -1.85
C ARG A 19 -1.33 23.70 -1.75
N VAL A 20 -0.47 22.74 -1.43
CA VAL A 20 -0.85 21.36 -1.12
C VAL A 20 -0.63 21.12 0.36
N ILE A 21 -1.67 20.64 1.05
CA ILE A 21 -1.64 20.25 2.45
C ILE A 21 -2.02 18.78 2.50
N GLU A 22 -1.09 17.95 2.96
CA GLU A 22 -1.32 16.53 3.17
C GLU A 22 -1.40 16.24 4.66
N ILE A 23 -2.46 15.55 5.07
CA ILE A 23 -2.68 15.07 6.43
C ILE A 23 -2.83 13.56 6.37
N ARG A 24 -1.97 12.85 7.09
CA ARG A 24 -1.95 11.39 7.10
C ARG A 24 -2.37 10.87 8.47
N ASP A 25 -3.20 9.82 8.47
CA ASP A 25 -3.63 9.05 9.65
C ASP A 25 -4.07 9.95 10.82
N SER A 26 -4.78 11.02 10.51
CA SER A 26 -5.28 11.97 11.50
C SER A 26 -6.44 11.44 12.33
N GLY A 27 -7.12 10.42 11.81
CA GLY A 27 -8.35 9.89 12.39
C GLY A 27 -9.59 10.77 12.20
N PHE A 28 -9.50 11.88 11.46
CA PHE A 28 -10.63 12.78 11.23
C PHE A 28 -11.76 12.13 10.43
N ALA A 29 -11.43 11.17 9.58
CA ALA A 29 -12.42 10.42 8.82
C ALA A 29 -13.06 9.27 9.62
N LYS A 30 -12.44 8.84 10.73
CA LYS A 30 -12.98 7.83 11.65
C LYS A 30 -13.75 8.45 12.79
N ASN A 31 -13.18 9.50 13.41
CA ASN A 31 -13.75 10.19 14.56
C ASN A 31 -14.60 11.37 14.08
N ALA A 32 -15.59 11.76 14.90
CA ALA A 32 -16.39 12.94 14.62
C ALA A 32 -15.52 14.21 14.70
N CYS A 33 -15.32 14.87 13.57
CA CYS A 33 -14.69 16.18 13.50
C CYS A 33 -15.61 17.16 12.74
N PRO A 34 -16.64 17.73 13.44
CA PRO A 34 -17.61 18.61 12.80
C PRO A 34 -16.96 19.86 12.23
N GLU A 35 -15.97 20.42 12.91
CA GLU A 35 -15.26 21.64 12.51
C GLU A 35 -14.59 21.47 11.12
N LEU A 36 -13.90 20.35 10.91
CA LEU A 36 -13.31 20.05 9.60
C LEU A 36 -14.38 19.81 8.53
N ALA A 37 -15.46 19.11 8.89
CA ALA A 37 -16.54 18.85 7.94
C ALA A 37 -17.23 20.14 7.46
N ASP A 38 -17.39 21.12 8.35
CA ASP A 38 -17.99 22.40 8.03
C ASP A 38 -17.01 23.31 7.27
N TYR A 39 -15.69 23.14 7.45
CA TYR A 39 -14.65 23.88 6.76
C TYR A 39 -14.37 23.39 5.33
N ILE A 40 -14.49 22.09 5.05
CA ILE A 40 -14.17 21.49 3.73
C ILE A 40 -14.83 22.24 2.55
N PRO A 41 -16.11 22.65 2.61
CA PRO A 41 -16.74 23.40 1.51
C PRO A 41 -16.14 24.80 1.27
N ASP A 42 -15.49 25.37 2.28
CA ASP A 42 -14.95 26.75 2.28
C ASP A 42 -13.44 26.78 1.97
N ILE A 43 -12.84 25.65 1.60
CA ILE A 43 -11.42 25.57 1.23
C ILE A 43 -11.19 26.41 -0.04
N PRO A 44 -10.23 27.36 -0.03
CA PRO A 44 -9.92 28.19 -1.20
C PRO A 44 -9.47 27.34 -2.40
N GLU A 45 -9.80 27.76 -3.62
CA GLU A 45 -9.37 27.09 -4.86
C GLU A 45 -7.85 27.00 -5.02
N SER A 46 -7.11 27.90 -4.38
CA SER A 46 -5.65 27.90 -4.32
C SER A 46 -5.07 26.83 -3.38
N THR A 47 -5.92 26.11 -2.61
CA THR A 47 -5.50 25.10 -1.64
C THR A 47 -6.01 23.71 -2.04
N CYS A 48 -5.13 22.75 -2.10
CA CYS A 48 -5.45 21.33 -2.27
C CYS A 48 -5.23 20.61 -0.94
N LEU A 49 -6.30 20.16 -0.29
CA LEU A 49 -6.25 19.38 0.93
C LEU A 49 -6.32 17.87 0.58
N ILE A 50 -5.32 17.12 0.99
CA ILE A 50 -5.25 15.67 0.83
C ILE A 50 -5.34 15.03 2.20
N LEU A 51 -6.35 14.19 2.42
CA LEU A 51 -6.51 13.39 3.62
C LEU A 51 -6.22 11.93 3.27
N THR A 52 -5.15 11.37 3.85
CA THR A 52 -4.78 9.96 3.71
C THR A 52 -5.11 9.25 5.01
N GLU A 53 -6.10 8.36 5.00
CA GLU A 53 -6.62 7.71 6.20
C GLU A 53 -6.67 6.19 6.00
N SER A 54 -6.20 5.45 6.98
CA SER A 54 -6.25 3.98 7.00
C SER A 54 -7.66 3.46 7.30
N GLU A 55 -8.42 4.20 8.13
CA GLU A 55 -9.78 3.86 8.51
C GLU A 55 -10.74 5.03 8.27
N VAL A 56 -11.85 4.76 7.60
CA VAL A 56 -12.82 5.79 7.21
C VAL A 56 -14.23 5.37 7.57
N ASP A 57 -14.94 6.17 8.39
CA ASP A 57 -16.39 6.02 8.55
C ASP A 57 -17.12 6.72 7.39
N ARG A 58 -17.65 5.92 6.47
CA ARG A 58 -18.42 6.41 5.30
C ARG A 58 -19.72 7.12 5.66
N ARG A 59 -20.21 6.96 6.89
CA ARG A 59 -21.41 7.66 7.43
C ARG A 59 -21.02 9.00 8.03
N GLY A 60 -19.75 9.20 8.34
CA GLY A 60 -19.21 10.40 8.98
C GLY A 60 -19.44 11.68 8.18
N ARG A 61 -19.51 12.82 8.88
CA ARG A 61 -19.71 14.14 8.27
C ARG A 61 -18.54 14.54 7.37
N VAL A 62 -17.30 14.25 7.79
CA VAL A 62 -16.08 14.55 7.02
C VAL A 62 -16.10 13.82 5.68
N TYR A 63 -16.39 12.49 5.68
CA TYR A 63 -16.48 11.73 4.44
C TYR A 63 -17.54 12.28 3.47
N LYS A 64 -18.72 12.65 4.00
CA LYS A 64 -19.79 13.24 3.18
C LYS A 64 -19.41 14.61 2.62
N ALA A 65 -18.73 15.43 3.41
CA ALA A 65 -18.26 16.75 2.98
C ALA A 65 -17.21 16.60 1.85
N VAL A 66 -16.20 15.73 2.04
CA VAL A 66 -15.19 15.44 1.00
C VAL A 66 -15.84 14.88 -0.27
N LYS A 67 -16.80 13.96 -0.13
CA LYS A 67 -17.49 13.37 -1.30
C LYS A 67 -18.29 14.42 -2.09
N LYS A 68 -18.82 15.46 -1.43
CA LYS A 68 -19.59 16.54 -2.07
C LYS A 68 -18.71 17.58 -2.73
N SER A 69 -17.59 17.97 -2.12
CA SER A 69 -16.75 19.10 -2.55
C SER A 69 -15.44 18.67 -3.23
N GLY A 70 -15.11 17.39 -3.19
CA GLY A 70 -13.84 16.87 -3.69
C GLY A 70 -13.93 15.46 -4.26
N ARG A 71 -12.83 14.74 -4.18
CA ARG A 71 -12.69 13.38 -4.72
C ARG A 71 -12.29 12.41 -3.62
N VAL A 72 -12.99 11.28 -3.55
CA VAL A 72 -12.64 10.16 -2.66
C VAL A 72 -12.08 9.03 -3.53
N VAL A 73 -10.89 8.54 -3.16
CA VAL A 73 -10.26 7.38 -3.80
C VAL A 73 -10.00 6.34 -2.72
N GLU A 74 -10.44 5.11 -2.97
CA GLU A 74 -10.22 3.98 -2.07
C GLU A 74 -9.15 3.07 -2.68
N PHE A 75 -8.07 2.85 -1.95
CA PHE A 75 -7.01 1.89 -2.29
C PHE A 75 -7.23 0.61 -1.48
N LYS A 76 -7.80 -0.40 -2.14
CA LYS A 76 -8.00 -1.72 -1.53
C LYS A 76 -6.77 -2.58 -1.72
N ARG A 77 -6.53 -3.49 -0.77
CA ARG A 77 -5.58 -4.59 -1.01
C ARG A 77 -6.04 -5.37 -2.24
N GLN A 78 -5.09 -5.66 -3.10
CA GLN A 78 -5.36 -6.39 -4.34
C GLN A 78 -5.42 -7.89 -4.06
N ASP A 79 -6.21 -8.61 -4.87
CA ASP A 79 -6.19 -10.06 -4.87
C ASP A 79 -4.93 -10.61 -5.57
N GLU A 80 -4.59 -11.86 -5.30
CA GLU A 80 -3.41 -12.54 -5.83
C GLU A 80 -3.39 -12.52 -7.38
N ARG A 81 -4.55 -12.68 -8.02
CA ARG A 81 -4.69 -12.62 -9.48
C ARG A 81 -4.30 -11.25 -10.05
N THR A 82 -4.71 -10.20 -9.37
CA THR A 82 -4.40 -8.82 -9.78
C THR A 82 -2.92 -8.53 -9.58
N LEU A 83 -2.35 -9.00 -8.45
CA LEU A 83 -0.92 -8.89 -8.17
C LEU A 83 -0.09 -9.65 -9.20
N ALA A 84 -0.43 -10.90 -9.49
CA ALA A 84 0.26 -11.71 -10.51
C ALA A 84 0.21 -11.04 -11.89
N ARG A 85 -0.96 -10.50 -12.29
CA ARG A 85 -1.10 -9.79 -13.56
C ARG A 85 -0.24 -8.53 -13.62
N TRP A 86 -0.15 -7.80 -12.54
CA TRP A 86 0.69 -6.61 -12.44
C TRP A 86 2.17 -6.96 -12.54
N VAL A 87 2.64 -7.98 -11.81
CA VAL A 87 4.02 -8.49 -11.89
C VAL A 87 4.35 -8.95 -13.31
N LEU A 88 3.48 -9.77 -13.93
CA LEU A 88 3.65 -10.20 -15.32
C LEU A 88 3.74 -9.01 -16.29
N GLY A 89 2.92 -7.97 -16.08
CA GLY A 89 2.96 -6.76 -16.89
C GLY A 89 4.29 -6.01 -16.77
N THR A 90 4.87 -5.97 -15.57
CA THR A 90 6.17 -5.34 -15.31
C THR A 90 7.31 -6.18 -15.92
N LEU A 91 7.32 -7.49 -15.68
CA LEU A 91 8.32 -8.40 -16.25
C LEU A 91 8.32 -8.36 -17.79
N LYS A 92 7.15 -8.30 -18.42
CA LYS A 92 7.03 -8.22 -19.88
C LYS A 92 7.63 -6.93 -20.45
N LYS A 93 7.54 -5.81 -19.74
CA LYS A 93 8.18 -4.54 -20.14
C LYS A 93 9.70 -4.65 -20.13
N GLU A 94 10.24 -5.43 -19.21
CA GLU A 94 11.67 -5.71 -19.06
C GLU A 94 12.15 -6.90 -19.93
N GLY A 95 11.29 -7.43 -20.81
CA GLY A 95 11.63 -8.55 -21.69
C GLY A 95 11.80 -9.89 -20.97
N LYS A 96 11.26 -10.02 -19.75
CA LYS A 96 11.41 -11.22 -18.92
C LYS A 96 10.12 -12.02 -18.84
N SER A 97 10.28 -13.30 -18.52
CA SER A 97 9.19 -14.24 -18.27
C SER A 97 9.38 -14.97 -16.95
N ILE A 98 8.28 -15.49 -16.40
CA ILE A 98 8.23 -16.26 -15.18
C ILE A 98 7.17 -17.35 -15.34
N THR A 99 7.39 -18.54 -14.78
CA THR A 99 6.38 -19.61 -14.78
C THR A 99 5.32 -19.33 -13.72
N GLU A 100 4.15 -19.99 -13.84
CA GLU A 100 3.08 -19.87 -12.85
C GLU A 100 3.53 -20.36 -11.47
N GLU A 101 4.28 -21.46 -11.41
CA GLU A 101 4.85 -22.01 -10.19
C GLU A 101 5.81 -21.02 -9.52
N THR A 102 6.76 -20.46 -10.28
CA THR A 102 7.70 -19.47 -9.76
C THR A 102 6.98 -18.17 -9.33
N MET A 103 5.93 -17.77 -10.02
CA MET A 103 5.09 -16.62 -9.62
C MET A 103 4.43 -16.87 -8.27
N HIS A 104 3.92 -18.09 -8.06
CA HIS A 104 3.29 -18.45 -6.78
C HIS A 104 4.31 -18.41 -5.63
N VAL A 105 5.51 -18.95 -5.84
CA VAL A 105 6.61 -18.84 -4.86
C VAL A 105 6.98 -17.39 -4.58
N PHE A 106 7.08 -16.54 -5.64
CA PHE A 106 7.39 -15.13 -5.50
C PHE A 106 6.35 -14.40 -4.65
N LEU A 107 5.06 -14.54 -4.97
CA LEU A 107 3.98 -13.90 -4.21
C LEU A 107 3.85 -14.47 -2.79
N GLY A 108 4.11 -15.76 -2.61
CA GLY A 108 4.16 -16.39 -1.29
C GLY A 108 5.22 -15.76 -0.38
N ARG A 109 6.40 -15.44 -0.92
CA ARG A 109 7.48 -14.81 -0.16
C ARG A 109 7.27 -13.33 0.08
N THR A 110 6.78 -12.60 -0.92
CA THR A 110 6.60 -11.14 -0.86
C THR A 110 5.32 -10.71 -0.17
N GLY A 111 4.33 -11.59 -0.09
CA GLY A 111 3.00 -11.26 0.45
C GLY A 111 2.17 -10.42 -0.51
N ALA A 112 1.12 -9.76 0.02
CA ALA A 112 0.14 -9.00 -0.75
C ALA A 112 0.38 -7.47 -0.74
N ASP A 113 1.47 -7.01 -0.15
CA ASP A 113 1.84 -5.60 -0.12
C ASP A 113 2.53 -5.18 -1.42
N MET A 114 1.92 -4.25 -2.15
CA MET A 114 2.41 -3.85 -3.47
C MET A 114 3.77 -3.14 -3.41
N GLU A 115 4.05 -2.38 -2.35
CA GLU A 115 5.34 -1.70 -2.20
C GLU A 115 6.46 -2.72 -1.96
N ASN A 116 6.18 -3.74 -1.16
CA ASN A 116 7.12 -4.82 -0.95
C ASN A 116 7.33 -5.65 -2.23
N ILE A 117 6.26 -6.00 -2.94
CA ILE A 117 6.34 -6.71 -4.22
C ILE A 117 7.19 -5.93 -5.22
N ASP A 118 6.99 -4.61 -5.33
CA ASP A 118 7.75 -3.76 -6.24
C ASP A 118 9.24 -3.78 -5.92
N ARG A 119 9.60 -3.62 -4.65
CA ARG A 119 10.98 -3.64 -4.17
C ARG A 119 11.66 -5.00 -4.39
N GLU A 120 10.96 -6.09 -4.09
CA GLU A 120 11.50 -7.43 -4.32
C GLU A 120 11.62 -7.75 -5.82
N LEU A 121 10.67 -7.27 -6.63
CA LEU A 121 10.70 -7.40 -8.08
C LEU A 121 11.89 -6.63 -8.69
N GLU A 122 12.17 -5.42 -8.23
CA GLU A 122 13.32 -4.63 -8.67
C GLU A 122 14.64 -5.36 -8.37
N LYS A 123 14.80 -5.91 -7.16
CA LYS A 123 15.98 -6.73 -6.81
C LYS A 123 16.12 -7.94 -7.73
N LEU A 124 15.00 -8.63 -7.99
CA LEU A 124 14.97 -9.81 -8.84
C LEU A 124 15.33 -9.47 -10.30
N LEU A 125 14.85 -8.37 -10.82
CA LEU A 125 15.19 -7.86 -12.15
C LEU A 125 16.69 -7.55 -12.25
N CYS A 126 17.26 -6.92 -11.24
CA CYS A 126 18.71 -6.63 -11.19
C CYS A 126 19.55 -7.93 -11.11
N TYR A 127 19.11 -8.89 -10.32
CA TYR A 127 19.83 -10.17 -10.16
C TYR A 127 19.80 -11.01 -11.45
N THR A 128 18.71 -10.96 -12.17
CA THR A 128 18.51 -11.76 -13.39
C THR A 128 18.90 -11.02 -14.67
N ILE A 129 19.76 -10.00 -14.60
CA ILE A 129 20.29 -9.33 -15.79
C ILE A 129 20.95 -10.38 -16.72
N GLY A 130 20.56 -10.36 -18.02
CA GLY A 130 21.05 -11.32 -19.01
C GLY A 130 20.31 -12.65 -19.07
N LYS A 131 19.27 -12.85 -18.21
CA LYS A 131 18.37 -14.02 -18.29
C LYS A 131 17.00 -13.56 -18.77
N ASP A 132 16.36 -14.32 -19.66
CA ASP A 132 15.00 -14.04 -20.14
C ASP A 132 13.94 -14.72 -19.26
N LEU A 133 14.29 -15.83 -18.60
CA LEU A 133 13.43 -16.60 -17.72
C LEU A 133 13.90 -16.47 -16.26
N ILE A 134 12.99 -16.09 -15.39
CA ILE A 134 13.19 -16.09 -13.94
C ILE A 134 12.80 -17.46 -13.38
N THR A 135 13.70 -18.08 -12.63
CA THR A 135 13.49 -19.40 -12.03
C THR A 135 13.14 -19.29 -10.53
N THR A 136 12.67 -20.40 -9.97
CA THR A 136 12.37 -20.47 -8.53
C THR A 136 13.61 -20.25 -7.69
N GLU A 137 14.77 -20.78 -8.14
CA GLU A 137 16.05 -20.60 -7.46
C GLU A 137 16.48 -19.12 -7.44
N ASP A 138 16.19 -18.35 -8.51
CA ASP A 138 16.47 -16.92 -8.54
C ASP A 138 15.62 -16.18 -7.50
N VAL A 139 14.34 -16.55 -7.37
CA VAL A 139 13.43 -15.98 -6.37
C VAL A 139 13.89 -16.32 -4.96
N GLU A 140 14.26 -17.56 -4.70
CA GLU A 140 14.74 -18.01 -3.39
C GLU A 140 16.06 -17.37 -2.99
N ALA A 141 16.95 -17.12 -3.95
CA ALA A 141 18.23 -16.48 -3.71
C ALA A 141 18.14 -14.99 -3.34
N VAL A 142 17.11 -14.29 -3.84
CA VAL A 142 17.04 -12.83 -3.77
C VAL A 142 15.90 -12.32 -2.89
N CYS A 143 14.72 -12.94 -3.01
CA CYS A 143 13.54 -12.44 -2.32
C CYS A 143 13.52 -12.89 -0.86
N THR A 144 13.49 -11.91 0.04
CA THR A 144 13.41 -12.14 1.47
C THR A 144 11.98 -12.56 1.84
N GLU A 145 11.86 -13.65 2.59
CA GLU A 145 10.57 -14.08 3.13
C GLU A 145 10.09 -13.11 4.21
N GLN A 146 8.85 -12.67 4.09
CA GLN A 146 8.29 -11.77 5.10
C GLN A 146 8.02 -12.49 6.41
N THR A 147 8.44 -11.87 7.51
CA THR A 147 8.26 -12.40 8.88
C THR A 147 6.78 -12.66 9.21
N GLU A 148 5.85 -11.87 8.65
CA GLU A 148 4.41 -12.10 8.84
C GLU A 148 3.95 -13.43 8.24
N ASN A 149 4.44 -13.77 7.05
CA ASN A 149 4.11 -15.04 6.41
C ASN A 149 4.69 -16.23 7.23
N ARG A 150 5.92 -16.10 7.72
CA ARG A 150 6.54 -17.11 8.60
C ARG A 150 5.74 -17.32 9.88
N ILE A 151 5.15 -16.27 10.47
CA ILE A 151 4.31 -16.38 11.67
C ILE A 151 3.04 -17.16 11.37
N PHE A 152 2.37 -16.90 10.24
CA PHE A 152 1.18 -17.66 9.85
C PHE A 152 1.50 -19.11 9.53
N ASP A 153 2.60 -19.39 8.83
CA ASP A 153 3.07 -20.76 8.56
C ASP A 153 3.42 -21.48 9.85
N MET A 154 4.02 -20.82 10.82
CA MET A 154 4.30 -21.36 12.14
C MET A 154 3.01 -21.71 12.90
N ILE A 155 2.01 -20.82 12.90
CA ILE A 155 0.70 -21.07 13.51
C ILE A 155 0.02 -22.26 12.83
N GLN A 156 0.10 -22.38 11.52
CA GLN A 156 -0.43 -23.51 10.77
C GLN A 156 0.28 -24.80 11.16
N ALA A 157 1.61 -24.83 11.20
CA ALA A 157 2.39 -25.99 11.62
C ALA A 157 2.04 -26.43 13.06
N ILE A 158 1.81 -25.48 13.96
CA ILE A 158 1.35 -25.77 15.34
C ILE A 158 -0.05 -26.40 15.31
N THR A 159 -0.96 -25.89 14.48
CA THR A 159 -2.33 -26.41 14.36
C THR A 159 -2.36 -27.82 13.77
N GLU A 160 -1.46 -28.10 12.84
CA GLU A 160 -1.24 -29.42 12.21
C GLU A 160 -0.42 -30.38 13.10
N GLN A 161 0.03 -29.92 14.29
CA GLN A 161 0.89 -30.66 15.24
C GLN A 161 2.25 -31.07 14.65
N ASP A 162 2.72 -30.39 13.63
CA ASP A 162 4.05 -30.57 13.04
C ASP A 162 5.10 -29.77 13.84
N GLN A 163 5.57 -30.39 14.93
CA GLN A 163 6.56 -29.79 15.83
C GLN A 163 7.87 -29.43 15.13
N ARG A 164 8.28 -30.26 14.15
CA ARG A 164 9.55 -30.05 13.46
C ARG A 164 9.49 -28.82 12.58
N ARG A 165 8.44 -28.69 11.77
CA ARG A 165 8.19 -27.53 10.93
C ARG A 165 7.98 -26.25 11.74
N ALA A 166 7.27 -26.34 12.87
CA ALA A 166 7.06 -25.18 13.75
C ALA A 166 8.38 -24.67 14.35
N LEU A 167 9.29 -25.56 14.76
CA LEU A 167 10.60 -25.19 15.29
C LEU A 167 11.53 -24.61 14.21
N ASP A 168 11.52 -25.18 13.00
CA ASP A 168 12.30 -24.66 11.86
C ASP A 168 11.85 -23.26 11.44
N LEU A 169 10.55 -22.94 11.56
CA LEU A 169 10.01 -21.60 11.29
C LEU A 169 10.28 -20.58 12.40
N TYR A 170 10.56 -21.06 13.63
CA TYR A 170 10.89 -20.20 14.77
C TYR A 170 12.37 -19.78 14.78
N ALA A 171 13.26 -20.58 14.26
CA ALA A 171 14.71 -20.33 14.22
C ALA A 171 15.08 -19.30 13.14
#